data_f0a0790198626947cdecb94269076009
#
_entry.id   f0a0790198626947cdecb94269076009
#
_cell.length_a   1.000
_cell.length_b   1.000
_cell.length_c   1.000
_cell.angle_alpha   90.00
_cell.angle_beta   90.00
_cell.angle_gamma   90.00
#
_symmetry.space_group_name_H-M   'P 1'
#
loop_
_entity.id
_entity.type
_entity.pdbx_description
1 polymer ?
#
loop_
_entity_poly.entity_id
_entity_poly.type
_entity_poly.pdbx_seq_one_letter_code
_entity_poly.pdbx_strand_id
1 'polypeptide(L)'
;MKDSSDIRTYPSKGLILFLSGVIFFGALCIVGTVFLVDNMALKVVLIVFCAIFIVLSLIVLLMEAINYLSLDETNQQLVVHKFIVKKKIPLTKVSRIEVKDGFYIFLNRQKELHRTGVNVVGANTLIVHLERCGIKIKW
;
A
#
# COMPACT_ATOMS: atom_id res chain seq x y z
N MET A 1 -7.22 -23.03 -19.12
CA MET A 1 -6.89 -21.60 -19.04
C MET A 1 -5.95 -21.40 -17.86
N LYS A 2 -4.71 -21.11 -18.13
CA LYS A 2 -3.82 -20.67 -17.06
C LYS A 2 -4.33 -19.30 -16.63
N ASP A 3 -4.80 -19.20 -15.40
CA ASP A 3 -4.91 -17.93 -14.75
C ASP A 3 -3.52 -17.27 -14.84
N SER A 4 -3.43 -16.25 -15.67
CA SER A 4 -2.29 -15.37 -15.63
C SER A 4 -2.27 -14.86 -14.20
N SER A 5 -1.36 -15.39 -13.41
CA SER A 5 -1.15 -14.94 -12.04
C SER A 5 -0.81 -13.45 -12.14
N ASP A 6 -1.80 -12.60 -11.98
CA ASP A 6 -1.62 -11.16 -11.93
C ASP A 6 -0.63 -10.87 -10.81
N ILE A 7 0.61 -10.63 -11.20
CA ILE A 7 1.66 -10.26 -10.27
C ILE A 7 1.30 -8.86 -9.77
N ARG A 8 0.88 -8.79 -8.52
CA ARG A 8 0.49 -7.52 -7.90
C ARG A 8 1.17 -7.32 -6.55
N THR A 9 1.32 -6.06 -6.17
CA THR A 9 1.81 -5.67 -4.85
C THR A 9 0.66 -5.64 -3.85
N TYR A 10 1.00 -5.90 -2.59
CA TYR A 10 0.08 -5.85 -1.46
C TYR A 10 0.64 -4.95 -0.37
N PRO A 11 -0.19 -4.38 0.52
CA PRO A 11 0.30 -3.65 1.68
C PRO A 11 1.27 -4.47 2.51
N SER A 12 2.24 -3.83 3.15
CA SER A 12 3.17 -4.53 4.03
C SER A 12 2.44 -5.19 5.20
N LYS A 13 2.83 -6.41 5.54
CA LYS A 13 2.25 -7.13 6.69
C LYS A 13 2.42 -6.33 7.99
N GLY A 14 3.55 -5.63 8.15
CA GLY A 14 3.81 -4.78 9.31
C GLY A 14 2.82 -3.62 9.43
N LEU A 15 2.50 -2.96 8.31
CA LEU A 15 1.50 -1.88 8.28
C LEU A 15 0.11 -2.40 8.66
N ILE A 16 -0.31 -3.53 8.08
CA ILE A 16 -1.60 -4.15 8.39
C ILE A 16 -1.68 -4.51 9.88
N LEU A 17 -0.63 -5.14 10.41
CA LEU A 17 -0.55 -5.55 11.81
C LEU A 17 -0.61 -4.33 12.74
N PHE A 18 0.15 -3.28 12.43
CA PHE A 18 0.17 -2.03 13.20
C PHE A 18 -1.21 -1.36 13.23
N LEU A 19 -1.83 -1.15 12.08
CA LEU A 19 -3.14 -0.50 12.00
C LEU A 19 -4.24 -1.34 12.64
N SER A 20 -4.19 -2.66 12.49
CA SER A 20 -5.10 -3.57 13.20
C SER A 20 -4.93 -3.49 14.72
N GLY A 21 -3.69 -3.37 15.18
CA GLY A 21 -3.37 -3.14 16.61
C GLY A 21 -3.94 -1.83 17.12
N VAL A 22 -3.82 -0.74 16.35
CA VAL A 22 -4.40 0.57 16.70
C VAL A 22 -5.92 0.49 16.81
N ILE A 23 -6.60 -0.19 15.88
CA ILE A 23 -8.06 -0.38 15.91
C ILE A 23 -8.47 -1.17 17.15
N PHE A 24 -7.78 -2.28 17.42
CA PHE A 24 -8.06 -3.14 18.57
C PHE A 24 -7.86 -2.39 19.89
N PHE A 25 -6.73 -1.71 20.03
CA PHE A 25 -6.42 -0.92 21.23
C PHE A 25 -7.40 0.25 21.42
N GLY A 26 -7.76 0.94 20.34
CA GLY A 26 -8.78 1.99 20.35
C GLY A 26 -10.14 1.48 20.83
N ALA A 27 -10.57 0.28 20.39
CA ALA A 27 -11.80 -0.35 20.85
C ALA A 27 -11.73 -0.68 22.35
N LEU A 28 -10.61 -1.22 22.83
CA LEU A 28 -10.42 -1.48 24.27
C LEU A 28 -10.45 -0.19 25.10
N CYS A 29 -9.87 0.90 24.60
CA CYS A 29 -9.92 2.20 25.25
C CYS A 29 -11.35 2.74 25.35
N ILE A 30 -12.16 2.57 24.32
CA ILE A 30 -13.59 2.95 24.37
C ILE A 30 -14.33 2.16 25.46
N VAL A 31 -14.15 0.84 25.47
CA VAL A 31 -14.77 -0.01 26.49
C VAL A 31 -14.32 0.39 27.90
N GLY A 32 -13.01 0.55 28.10
CA GLY A 32 -12.47 1.00 29.39
C GLY A 32 -13.02 2.36 29.82
N THR A 33 -13.13 3.32 28.90
CA THR A 33 -13.68 4.64 29.18
C THR A 33 -15.14 4.58 29.63
N VAL A 34 -15.94 3.72 29.02
CA VAL A 34 -17.36 3.55 29.39
C VAL A 34 -17.50 3.08 30.83
N PHE A 35 -16.64 2.15 31.27
CA PHE A 35 -16.74 1.52 32.60
C PHE A 35 -15.95 2.25 33.69
N LEU A 36 -14.85 2.90 33.38
CA LEU A 36 -13.90 3.44 34.36
C LEU A 36 -13.99 4.96 34.56
N VAL A 37 -14.60 5.68 33.62
CA VAL A 37 -14.68 7.14 33.68
C VAL A 37 -16.07 7.57 34.11
N ASP A 38 -16.17 8.20 35.28
CA ASP A 38 -17.45 8.70 35.81
C ASP A 38 -17.86 10.06 35.25
N ASN A 39 -16.87 10.90 34.93
CA ASN A 39 -17.13 12.24 34.39
C ASN A 39 -17.66 12.16 32.95
N MET A 40 -18.93 12.55 32.76
CA MET A 40 -19.61 12.47 31.46
C MET A 40 -18.92 13.27 30.36
N ALA A 41 -18.45 14.48 30.64
CA ALA A 41 -17.78 15.32 29.64
C ALA A 41 -16.46 14.68 29.17
N LEU A 42 -15.65 14.19 30.11
CA LEU A 42 -14.40 13.50 29.81
C LEU A 42 -14.64 12.19 29.07
N LYS A 43 -15.66 11.43 29.46
CA LYS A 43 -16.07 10.19 28.78
C LYS A 43 -16.38 10.43 27.33
N VAL A 44 -17.19 11.42 26.99
CA VAL A 44 -17.57 11.76 25.62
C VAL A 44 -16.33 12.16 24.80
N VAL A 45 -15.47 13.03 25.35
CA VAL A 45 -14.23 13.48 24.68
C VAL A 45 -13.32 12.30 24.35
N LEU A 46 -13.09 11.39 25.29
CA LEU A 46 -12.20 10.23 25.09
C LEU A 46 -12.78 9.26 24.06
N ILE A 47 -14.08 9.00 24.10
CA ILE A 47 -14.75 8.11 23.12
C ILE A 47 -14.66 8.70 21.72
N VAL A 48 -14.94 9.99 21.55
CA VAL A 48 -14.84 10.66 20.23
C VAL A 48 -13.41 10.63 19.73
N PHE A 49 -12.42 10.89 20.57
CA PHE A 49 -11.01 10.85 20.20
C PHE A 49 -10.60 9.45 19.71
N CYS A 50 -10.91 8.39 20.47
CA CYS A 50 -10.62 7.02 20.07
C CYS A 50 -11.36 6.63 18.79
N ALA A 51 -12.61 7.04 18.61
CA ALA A 51 -13.39 6.78 17.41
C ALA A 51 -12.75 7.40 16.16
N ILE A 52 -12.24 8.64 16.26
CA ILE A 52 -11.53 9.31 15.17
C ILE A 52 -10.29 8.50 14.76
N PHE A 53 -9.49 8.02 15.71
CA PHE A 53 -8.31 7.21 15.40
C PHE A 53 -8.66 5.89 14.72
N ILE A 54 -9.73 5.22 15.16
CA ILE A 54 -10.22 3.99 14.53
C ILE A 54 -10.64 4.26 13.09
N VAL A 55 -11.41 5.31 12.85
CA VAL A 55 -11.89 5.67 11.51
C VAL A 55 -10.72 6.02 10.59
N LEU A 56 -9.75 6.82 11.06
CA LEU A 56 -8.56 7.16 10.28
C LEU A 56 -7.74 5.92 9.93
N SER A 57 -7.56 4.99 10.88
CA SER A 57 -6.84 3.73 10.63
C SER A 57 -7.55 2.85 9.61
N LEU A 58 -8.88 2.77 9.67
CA LEU A 58 -9.69 2.05 8.67
C LEU A 58 -9.58 2.67 7.28
N ILE A 59 -9.59 4.02 7.18
CA ILE A 59 -9.42 4.73 5.92
C ILE A 59 -8.05 4.42 5.33
N VAL A 60 -6.98 4.47 6.12
CA VAL A 60 -5.62 4.17 5.65
C VAL A 60 -5.52 2.73 5.17
N LEU A 61 -6.06 1.76 5.92
CA LEU A 61 -6.09 0.35 5.48
C LEU A 61 -6.83 0.17 4.16
N LEU A 62 -7.96 0.84 4.00
CA LEU A 62 -8.75 0.77 2.79
C LEU A 62 -8.00 1.38 1.60
N MET A 63 -7.36 2.54 1.79
CA MET A 63 -6.56 3.19 0.75
C MET A 63 -5.38 2.32 0.32
N GLU A 64 -4.68 1.69 1.25
CA GLU A 64 -3.58 0.78 0.95
C GLU A 64 -4.06 -0.49 0.21
N ALA A 65 -5.24 -1.01 0.54
CA ALA A 65 -5.81 -2.15 -0.16
C ALA A 65 -6.24 -1.84 -1.60
N ILE A 66 -6.67 -0.60 -1.86
CA ILE A 66 -7.11 -0.15 -3.19
C ILE A 66 -5.92 0.30 -4.05
N ASN A 67 -4.87 0.87 -3.43
CA ASN A 67 -3.69 1.36 -4.12
C ASN A 67 -2.67 0.23 -4.26
N TYR A 68 -2.57 -0.33 -5.45
CA TYR A 68 -1.59 -1.38 -5.73
C TYR A 68 -1.03 -1.28 -7.15
N LEU A 69 0.09 -1.95 -7.36
CA LEU A 69 0.74 -2.06 -8.65
C LEU A 69 0.56 -3.50 -9.16
N SER A 70 0.12 -3.66 -10.39
CA SER A 70 0.02 -4.96 -11.04
C SER A 70 0.72 -4.97 -12.39
N LEU A 71 1.14 -6.15 -12.83
CA LEU A 71 1.73 -6.37 -14.14
C LEU A 71 0.72 -7.08 -15.03
N ASP A 72 0.37 -6.45 -16.14
CA ASP A 72 -0.39 -7.08 -17.21
C ASP A 72 0.59 -7.65 -18.26
N GLU A 73 0.86 -8.94 -18.16
CA GLU A 73 1.79 -9.64 -19.05
C GLU A 73 1.28 -9.68 -20.48
N THR A 74 -0.03 -9.80 -20.66
CA THR A 74 -0.65 -9.92 -21.98
C THR A 74 -0.43 -8.65 -22.81
N ASN A 75 -0.61 -7.49 -22.21
CA ASN A 75 -0.48 -6.20 -22.87
C ASN A 75 0.91 -5.55 -22.65
N GLN A 76 1.82 -6.22 -21.92
CA GLN A 76 3.16 -5.73 -21.59
C GLN A 76 3.13 -4.34 -20.98
N GLN A 77 2.34 -4.17 -19.93
CA GLN A 77 2.16 -2.88 -19.26
C GLN A 77 2.06 -3.03 -17.74
N LEU A 78 2.56 -2.02 -17.02
CA LEU A 78 2.31 -1.85 -15.60
C LEU A 78 1.00 -1.10 -15.40
N VAL A 79 0.16 -1.61 -14.50
CA VAL A 79 -1.10 -0.96 -14.13
C VAL A 79 -0.98 -0.46 -12.70
N VAL A 80 -0.99 0.85 -12.56
CA VAL A 80 -0.99 1.52 -11.25
C VAL A 80 -2.42 1.79 -10.85
N HIS A 81 -2.89 1.08 -9.83
CA HIS A 81 -4.21 1.27 -9.27
C HIS A 81 -4.13 2.30 -8.14
N LYS A 82 -4.78 3.44 -8.31
CA LYS A 82 -4.91 4.49 -7.29
C LYS A 82 -6.39 4.84 -7.13
N PHE A 83 -6.96 4.47 -6.01
CA PHE A 83 -8.34 4.78 -5.65
C PHE A 83 -9.33 4.52 -6.80
N ILE A 84 -9.70 5.52 -7.58
CA ILE A 84 -10.63 5.40 -8.71
C ILE A 84 -9.88 5.35 -10.05
N VAL A 85 -8.63 5.79 -10.11
CA VAL A 85 -7.86 5.95 -11.34
C VAL A 85 -6.92 4.78 -11.56
N LYS A 86 -6.99 4.19 -12.76
CA LYS A 86 -6.01 3.19 -13.23
C LYS A 86 -5.10 3.86 -14.24
N LYS A 87 -3.81 3.94 -13.91
CA LYS A 87 -2.79 4.43 -14.83
C LYS A 87 -2.06 3.24 -15.45
N LYS A 88 -2.08 3.15 -16.76
CA LYS A 88 -1.37 2.11 -17.51
C LYS A 88 -0.05 2.68 -18.03
N ILE A 89 1.05 2.00 -17.72
CA ILE A 89 2.40 2.39 -18.15
C ILE A 89 2.93 1.25 -19.02
N PRO A 90 3.08 1.45 -20.34
CA PRO A 90 3.70 0.45 -21.20
C PRO A 90 5.13 0.12 -20.75
N LEU A 91 5.52 -1.15 -20.72
CA LEU A 91 6.88 -1.55 -20.33
C LEU A 91 7.95 -0.93 -21.24
N THR A 92 7.63 -0.64 -22.49
CA THR A 92 8.52 0.05 -23.42
C THR A 92 8.90 1.47 -22.98
N LYS A 93 8.08 2.12 -22.15
CA LYS A 93 8.37 3.44 -21.59
C LYS A 93 9.24 3.39 -20.34
N VAL A 94 9.37 2.23 -19.70
CA VAL A 94 10.25 2.05 -18.54
C VAL A 94 11.67 1.78 -19.04
N SER A 95 12.57 2.76 -18.91
CA SER A 95 13.95 2.60 -19.34
C SER A 95 14.81 1.86 -18.32
N ARG A 96 14.57 2.12 -17.05
CA ARG A 96 15.26 1.45 -15.93
C ARG A 96 14.47 1.57 -14.63
N ILE A 97 14.84 0.76 -13.66
CA ILE A 97 14.37 0.83 -12.28
C ILE A 97 15.57 1.12 -11.39
N GLU A 98 15.48 2.13 -10.55
CA GLU A 98 16.50 2.45 -9.56
C GLU A 98 15.99 2.09 -8.16
N VAL A 99 16.88 1.53 -7.32
CA VAL A 99 16.60 1.29 -5.91
C VAL A 99 17.24 2.41 -5.11
N LYS A 100 16.43 3.25 -4.50
CA LYS A 100 16.91 4.39 -3.72
C LYS A 100 15.98 4.67 -2.54
N ASP A 101 16.58 4.95 -1.37
CA ASP A 101 15.85 5.37 -0.15
C ASP A 101 14.71 4.41 0.27
N GLY A 102 14.86 3.10 0.00
CA GLY A 102 13.84 2.11 0.30
C GLY A 102 12.69 2.04 -0.72
N PHE A 103 12.87 2.60 -1.91
CA PHE A 103 11.89 2.57 -2.99
C PHE A 103 12.48 2.00 -4.28
N TYR A 104 11.63 1.27 -5.02
CA TYR A 104 11.84 0.97 -6.43
C TYR A 104 11.26 2.12 -7.24
N ILE A 105 12.11 2.84 -7.98
CA ILE A 105 11.73 4.01 -8.77
C ILE A 105 11.75 3.62 -10.24
N PHE A 106 10.60 3.69 -10.89
CA PHE A 106 10.43 3.40 -12.32
C PHE A 106 10.68 4.67 -13.12
N LEU A 107 11.66 4.64 -14.00
CA LEU A 107 12.12 5.81 -14.74
C LEU A 107 11.93 5.62 -16.25
N ASN A 108 11.53 6.70 -16.92
CA ASN A 108 11.68 6.88 -18.35
C ASN A 108 12.78 7.91 -18.61
N ARG A 109 13.99 7.42 -18.94
CA ARG A 109 15.22 8.22 -18.98
C ARG A 109 15.51 8.83 -17.60
N GLN A 110 15.21 10.12 -17.40
CA GLN A 110 15.38 10.80 -16.10
C GLN A 110 14.06 11.15 -15.40
N LYS A 111 12.93 10.91 -16.07
CA LYS A 111 11.60 11.21 -15.52
C LYS A 111 11.06 10.04 -14.72
N GLU A 112 10.72 10.30 -13.48
CA GLU A 112 10.03 9.32 -12.64
C GLU A 112 8.59 9.09 -13.13
N LEU A 113 8.25 7.82 -13.39
CA LEU A 113 6.90 7.40 -13.77
C LEU A 113 6.08 6.95 -12.57
N HIS A 114 6.71 6.20 -11.67
CA HIS A 114 6.09 5.64 -10.47
C HIS A 114 7.16 5.22 -9.47
N ARG A 115 6.79 5.11 -8.19
CA ARG A 115 7.63 4.50 -7.14
C ARG A 115 6.80 3.56 -6.27
N THR A 116 7.43 2.51 -5.79
CA THR A 116 6.85 1.57 -4.83
C THR A 116 7.86 1.20 -3.76
N GLY A 117 7.41 0.99 -2.53
CA GLY A 117 8.29 0.62 -1.41
C GLY A 117 8.89 -0.79 -1.60
N VAL A 118 10.15 -0.96 -1.24
CA VAL A 118 10.81 -2.28 -1.26
C VAL A 118 10.16 -3.28 -0.28
N ASN A 119 9.55 -2.78 0.79
CA ASN A 119 8.88 -3.58 1.82
C ASN A 119 7.44 -3.95 1.47
N VAL A 120 6.92 -3.47 0.33
CA VAL A 120 5.59 -3.83 -0.15
C VAL A 120 5.59 -5.29 -0.57
N VAL A 121 4.61 -6.07 -0.09
CA VAL A 121 4.52 -7.51 -0.41
C VAL A 121 4.32 -7.70 -1.91
N GLY A 122 5.10 -8.57 -2.52
CA GLY A 122 5.08 -8.83 -3.95
C GLY A 122 5.93 -7.87 -4.80
N ALA A 123 6.46 -6.78 -4.23
CA ALA A 123 7.32 -5.85 -4.96
C ALA A 123 8.57 -6.55 -5.51
N ASN A 124 9.28 -7.32 -4.70
CA ASN A 124 10.46 -8.06 -5.15
C ASN A 124 10.14 -9.05 -6.28
N THR A 125 9.02 -9.77 -6.17
CA THR A 125 8.58 -10.71 -7.21
C THR A 125 8.31 -9.98 -8.52
N LEU A 126 7.65 -8.84 -8.45
CA LEU A 126 7.39 -7.98 -9.60
C LEU A 126 8.70 -7.49 -10.24
N ILE A 127 9.66 -7.02 -9.43
CA ILE A 127 10.95 -6.51 -9.91
C ILE A 127 11.77 -7.61 -10.59
N VAL A 128 11.86 -8.79 -9.99
CA VAL A 128 12.56 -9.95 -10.58
C VAL A 128 11.91 -10.34 -11.93
N HIS A 129 10.59 -10.28 -12.01
CA HIS A 129 9.88 -10.56 -13.26
C HIS A 129 10.18 -9.51 -14.34
N LEU A 130 10.19 -8.23 -13.97
CA LEU A 130 10.54 -7.13 -14.88
C LEU A 130 12.00 -7.20 -15.36
N GLU A 131 12.92 -7.62 -14.50
CA GLU A 131 14.31 -7.88 -14.88
C GLU A 131 14.39 -8.99 -15.94
N ARG A 132 13.64 -10.07 -15.77
CA ARG A 132 13.54 -11.14 -16.78
C ARG A 132 12.94 -10.67 -18.10
N CYS A 133 12.08 -9.67 -18.07
CA CYS A 133 11.55 -9.01 -19.27
C CYS A 133 12.55 -8.04 -19.94
N GLY A 134 13.77 -7.91 -19.42
CA GLY A 134 14.84 -7.11 -19.99
C GLY A 134 14.95 -5.68 -19.48
N ILE A 135 14.20 -5.31 -18.41
CA ILE A 135 14.31 -3.99 -17.80
C ILE A 135 15.54 -3.96 -16.88
N LYS A 136 16.41 -2.96 -17.08
CA LYS A 136 17.61 -2.78 -16.27
C LYS A 136 17.25 -2.30 -14.86
N ILE A 137 17.83 -2.96 -13.85
CA ILE A 137 17.70 -2.56 -12.45
C ILE A 137 19.05 -2.03 -11.97
N LYS A 138 19.01 -0.83 -11.38
CA LYS A 138 20.16 -0.21 -10.73
C LYS A 138 19.94 -0.26 -9.21
N TRP A 139 20.73 -1.10 -8.57
CA TRP A 139 20.75 -1.24 -7.11
C TRP A 139 21.48 -0.09 -6.42
#